data_05bcc33a0b23d05969538c17a926fdac
#
_entry.id   05bcc33a0b23d05969538c17a926fdac
#
_cell.length_a   1.000
_cell.length_b   1.000
_cell.length_c   1.000
_cell.angle_alpha   90.00
_cell.angle_beta   90.00
_cell.angle_gamma   90.00
#
_symmetry.space_group_name_H-M   'P 1'
#
loop_
_entity.id
_entity.type
_entity.pdbx_description
1 polymer ?
#
loop_
_entity_poly.entity_id
_entity_poly.type
_entity_poly.pdbx_seq_one_letter_code
_entity_poly.pdbx_strand_id
1 'polypeptide(L)'
;MKENKIYFVDVTNRDGVQTSRLGLAKLQKTIINLMLDDMGITQSEFGFPTTKHEINYLNGNLELVERGVIATTKLSGWMRAIASDVELSFKNVPELKNVNLSQSTSEQMINGKYLGKKTPQDILNMTIDAVRCAVSHGAEIIGVNAEDASRSDIDFLIKYAQEAKKAGAQRFRYCDTLGYEDPKTSYDRIYKIAKATGMSIELHYHNDLGMAVGCSVMGAKAAIDAGVDAYINTAINGMGERAGNADLVSCLLAIMKSAGFKNDYEIDPNIDLSKAWKLAKYTSYAFGVPIPINQPAVGDNAFAHESGIHADGALKDRRNYELYDFEELGRGEPEIIETGRMITTGEYGGIKGFRNVYENLELEFKDEHEARNILELARYANVHTQKPLTSSELRFIYYYPDIAAKIMTVSPYYEPQGAIKERVEAHHLTKPHRII
;
A
#
# COMPACT_ATOMS: atom_id res chain seq x y z
N MET A 1 28.97 3.00 10.03
CA MET A 1 27.61 2.69 9.52
C MET A 1 27.77 1.86 8.26
N LYS A 2 26.84 0.95 7.98
CA LYS A 2 26.85 0.15 6.75
C LYS A 2 26.43 1.03 5.58
N GLU A 3 27.00 0.81 4.41
CA GLU A 3 26.73 1.63 3.22
C GLU A 3 25.31 1.43 2.68
N ASN A 4 24.74 0.21 2.86
CA ASN A 4 23.40 -0.16 2.40
C ASN A 4 22.32 0.33 3.39
N LYS A 5 21.11 0.61 2.86
CA LYS A 5 20.00 1.19 3.59
C LYS A 5 18.74 0.35 3.58
N ILE A 6 17.88 0.62 4.54
CA ILE A 6 16.54 0.03 4.64
C ILE A 6 15.52 1.03 4.09
N TYR A 7 14.78 0.61 3.09
CA TYR A 7 13.71 1.35 2.41
C TYR A 7 12.35 0.75 2.73
N PHE A 8 11.29 1.52 2.50
CA PHE A 8 9.92 1.07 2.73
C PHE A 8 9.09 1.12 1.45
N VAL A 9 8.35 0.04 1.21
CA VAL A 9 7.38 -0.10 0.14
C VAL A 9 6.02 -0.31 0.77
N ASP A 10 5.12 0.67 0.65
CA ASP A 10 3.77 0.52 1.15
C ASP A 10 2.91 -0.28 0.17
N VAL A 11 2.18 -1.27 0.67
CA VAL A 11 1.28 -2.12 -0.12
C VAL A 11 -0.20 -1.96 0.27
N THR A 12 -0.55 -0.91 1.03
CA THR A 12 -1.92 -0.66 1.48
C THR A 12 -2.89 -0.58 0.30
N ASN A 13 -2.52 0.12 -0.76
CA ASN A 13 -3.33 0.32 -1.95
C ASN A 13 -3.38 -0.89 -2.90
N ARG A 14 -2.61 -1.93 -2.64
CA ARG A 14 -2.64 -3.19 -3.40
C ARG A 14 -3.08 -4.36 -2.53
N ASP A 15 -2.28 -4.76 -1.52
CA ASP A 15 -2.59 -5.88 -0.62
C ASP A 15 -3.61 -5.49 0.46
N GLY A 16 -3.45 -4.29 1.02
CA GLY A 16 -4.37 -3.76 2.02
C GLY A 16 -5.82 -3.73 1.55
N VAL A 17 -6.07 -3.36 0.29
CA VAL A 17 -7.43 -3.37 -0.31
C VAL A 17 -7.98 -4.77 -0.59
N GLN A 18 -7.17 -5.82 -0.43
CA GLN A 18 -7.61 -7.21 -0.50
C GLN A 18 -8.13 -7.74 0.85
N THR A 19 -8.12 -6.90 1.90
CA THR A 19 -8.77 -7.25 3.18
C THR A 19 -10.21 -7.64 2.92
N SER A 20 -10.57 -8.86 3.33
CA SER A 20 -11.90 -9.42 3.08
C SER A 20 -13.00 -8.51 3.64
N ARG A 21 -14.09 -8.31 2.89
CA ARG A 21 -15.26 -7.48 3.22
C ARG A 21 -15.01 -5.97 3.31
N LEU A 22 -13.83 -5.50 2.92
CA LEU A 22 -13.46 -4.09 2.91
C LEU A 22 -13.07 -3.65 1.52
N GLY A 23 -13.01 -2.34 1.31
CA GLY A 23 -12.55 -1.73 0.08
C GLY A 23 -12.25 -0.26 0.29
N LEU A 24 -11.49 0.33 -0.63
CA LEU A 24 -11.24 1.76 -0.70
C LEU A 24 -11.77 2.35 -2.00
N ALA A 25 -12.38 3.50 -1.91
CA ALA A 25 -12.67 4.32 -3.08
C ALA A 25 -11.37 4.81 -3.74
N LYS A 26 -11.38 5.02 -5.05
CA LYS A 26 -10.19 5.46 -5.80
C LYS A 26 -9.67 6.82 -5.31
N LEU A 27 -10.56 7.72 -4.91
CA LEU A 27 -10.20 8.97 -4.26
C LEU A 27 -9.40 8.72 -2.98
N GLN A 28 -9.88 7.83 -2.11
CA GLN A 28 -9.20 7.49 -0.85
C GLN A 28 -7.82 6.85 -1.07
N LYS A 29 -7.70 5.95 -2.04
CA LYS A 29 -6.40 5.39 -2.46
C LYS A 29 -5.43 6.49 -2.91
N THR A 30 -5.92 7.48 -3.64
CA THR A 30 -5.10 8.62 -4.10
C THR A 30 -4.63 9.48 -2.92
N ILE A 31 -5.51 9.79 -1.97
CA ILE A 31 -5.11 10.54 -0.76
C ILE A 31 -4.07 9.77 0.06
N ILE A 32 -4.19 8.44 0.16
CA ILE A 32 -3.16 7.60 0.81
C ILE A 32 -1.82 7.73 0.07
N ASN A 33 -1.77 7.68 -1.27
CA ASN A 33 -0.53 7.89 -2.03
C ASN A 33 0.09 9.27 -1.75
N LEU A 34 -0.73 10.33 -1.67
CA LEU A 34 -0.26 11.68 -1.34
C LEU A 34 0.30 11.77 0.09
N MET A 35 -0.34 11.10 1.04
CA MET A 35 0.14 11.07 2.43
C MET A 35 1.41 10.23 2.59
N LEU A 36 1.57 9.16 1.82
CA LEU A 36 2.80 8.37 1.77
C LEU A 36 3.95 9.19 1.17
N ASP A 37 3.67 10.01 0.15
CA ASP A 37 4.63 10.94 -0.43
C ASP A 37 5.05 12.03 0.57
N ASP A 38 4.08 12.63 1.27
CA ASP A 38 4.34 13.62 2.35
C ASP A 38 5.15 13.01 3.50
N MET A 39 5.00 11.73 3.77
CA MET A 39 5.80 10.99 4.76
C MET A 39 7.18 10.58 4.25
N GLY A 40 7.45 10.69 2.94
CA GLY A 40 8.71 10.28 2.31
C GLY A 40 8.88 8.77 2.16
N ILE A 41 7.79 8.01 2.05
CA ILE A 41 7.86 6.57 1.81
C ILE A 41 8.40 6.31 0.40
N THR A 42 9.39 5.44 0.31
CA THR A 42 10.18 5.23 -0.92
C THR A 42 9.34 4.79 -2.11
N GLN A 43 8.35 3.92 -1.88
CA GLN A 43 7.52 3.36 -2.95
C GLN A 43 6.12 2.99 -2.44
N SER A 44 5.10 3.20 -3.27
CA SER A 44 3.74 2.69 -3.07
C SER A 44 3.40 1.68 -4.17
N GLU A 45 3.04 0.48 -3.79
CA GLU A 45 2.44 -0.50 -4.70
C GLU A 45 0.96 -0.15 -4.83
N PHE A 46 0.63 0.68 -5.84
CA PHE A 46 -0.60 1.44 -5.84
C PHE A 46 -1.80 0.74 -6.51
N GLY A 47 -1.60 -0.42 -7.16
CA GLY A 47 -2.71 -1.20 -7.70
C GLY A 47 -2.35 -2.26 -8.73
N PHE A 48 -3.37 -2.70 -9.48
CA PHE A 48 -3.34 -3.82 -10.42
C PHE A 48 -3.56 -3.33 -11.87
N PRO A 49 -2.51 -3.09 -12.68
CA PRO A 49 -2.64 -2.53 -14.04
C PRO A 49 -3.41 -3.44 -15.03
N THR A 50 -3.54 -4.73 -14.72
CA THR A 50 -4.37 -5.66 -15.52
C THR A 50 -5.87 -5.51 -15.26
N THR A 51 -6.26 -4.79 -14.20
CA THR A 51 -7.66 -4.71 -13.74
C THR A 51 -8.35 -3.47 -14.31
N LYS A 52 -9.38 -3.69 -15.13
CA LYS A 52 -10.07 -2.63 -15.89
C LYS A 52 -10.54 -1.45 -15.04
N HIS A 53 -11.15 -1.70 -13.88
CA HIS A 53 -11.69 -0.63 -13.02
C HIS A 53 -10.59 0.19 -12.31
N GLU A 54 -9.32 -0.20 -12.41
CA GLU A 54 -8.19 0.54 -11.85
C GLU A 54 -7.53 1.50 -12.87
N ILE A 55 -7.76 1.33 -14.16
CA ILE A 55 -7.03 2.02 -15.23
C ILE A 55 -7.03 3.55 -15.06
N ASN A 56 -8.21 4.17 -14.89
CA ASN A 56 -8.30 5.62 -14.74
C ASN A 56 -7.62 6.11 -13.46
N TYR A 57 -7.76 5.35 -12.37
CA TYR A 57 -7.11 5.64 -11.10
C TYR A 57 -5.58 5.59 -11.23
N LEU A 58 -5.05 4.53 -11.84
CA LEU A 58 -3.61 4.37 -12.03
C LEU A 58 -3.03 5.48 -12.92
N ASN A 59 -3.63 5.72 -14.07
CA ASN A 59 -3.20 6.80 -14.97
C ASN A 59 -3.33 8.18 -14.33
N GLY A 60 -4.39 8.45 -13.55
CA GLY A 60 -4.56 9.72 -12.83
C GLY A 60 -3.48 9.93 -11.77
N ASN A 61 -3.07 8.89 -11.04
CA ASN A 61 -1.98 9.00 -10.07
C ASN A 61 -0.61 9.19 -10.75
N LEU A 62 -0.35 8.56 -11.90
CA LEU A 62 0.87 8.83 -12.67
C LEU A 62 0.89 10.24 -13.26
N GLU A 63 -0.25 10.79 -13.62
CA GLU A 63 -0.35 12.21 -14.01
C GLU A 63 -0.04 13.16 -12.83
N LEU A 64 -0.39 12.79 -11.58
CA LEU A 64 0.05 13.54 -10.39
C LEU A 64 1.58 13.48 -10.21
N VAL A 65 2.22 12.37 -10.55
CA VAL A 65 3.70 12.27 -10.59
C VAL A 65 4.27 13.20 -11.65
N GLU A 66 3.72 13.20 -12.86
CA GLU A 66 4.15 14.08 -13.95
C GLU A 66 4.01 15.56 -13.57
N ARG A 67 2.94 15.92 -12.88
CA ARG A 67 2.69 17.29 -12.39
C ARG A 67 3.55 17.66 -11.16
N GLY A 68 4.35 16.74 -10.62
CA GLY A 68 5.19 16.96 -9.42
C GLY A 68 4.41 17.05 -8.10
N VAL A 69 3.16 16.58 -8.07
CA VAL A 69 2.30 16.53 -6.88
C VAL A 69 2.66 15.33 -6.00
N ILE A 70 3.01 14.21 -6.62
CA ILE A 70 3.70 13.07 -5.99
C ILE A 70 5.15 13.17 -6.47
N ALA A 71 6.07 13.54 -5.58
CA ALA A 71 7.41 13.95 -5.94
C ALA A 71 8.51 12.96 -5.54
N THR A 72 8.33 12.23 -4.43
CA THR A 72 9.33 11.36 -3.82
C THR A 72 8.95 9.88 -3.91
N THR A 73 7.69 9.54 -3.68
CA THR A 73 7.20 8.17 -3.67
C THR A 73 7.08 7.60 -5.08
N LYS A 74 7.79 6.52 -5.37
CA LYS A 74 7.67 5.80 -6.64
C LYS A 74 6.39 4.97 -6.64
N LEU A 75 5.55 5.13 -7.66
CA LEU A 75 4.36 4.33 -7.85
C LEU A 75 4.70 3.06 -8.63
N SER A 76 4.29 1.89 -8.14
CA SER A 76 4.55 0.59 -8.77
C SER A 76 3.28 -0.23 -8.93
N GLY A 77 3.14 -0.90 -10.08
CA GLY A 77 2.05 -1.83 -10.35
C GLY A 77 2.42 -3.27 -10.01
N TRP A 78 1.46 -4.03 -9.51
CA TRP A 78 1.61 -5.47 -9.27
C TRP A 78 0.86 -6.29 -10.32
N MET A 79 1.51 -7.34 -10.84
CA MET A 79 0.91 -8.26 -11.80
C MET A 79 1.54 -9.65 -11.69
N ARG A 80 0.90 -10.65 -12.28
CA ARG A 80 1.49 -11.99 -12.39
C ARG A 80 2.70 -11.95 -13.31
N ALA A 81 3.73 -12.74 -13.02
CA ALA A 81 4.90 -12.90 -13.87
C ALA A 81 4.56 -13.74 -15.12
N ILE A 82 3.73 -13.18 -15.99
CA ILE A 82 3.28 -13.74 -17.27
C ILE A 82 3.40 -12.63 -18.31
N ALA A 83 4.10 -12.87 -19.42
CA ALA A 83 4.36 -11.85 -20.44
C ALA A 83 3.09 -11.12 -20.93
N SER A 84 1.98 -11.86 -21.12
CA SER A 84 0.71 -11.24 -21.54
C SER A 84 0.09 -10.30 -20.50
N ASP A 85 0.30 -10.55 -19.19
CA ASP A 85 -0.15 -9.63 -18.14
C ASP A 85 0.72 -8.36 -18.14
N VAL A 86 2.02 -8.50 -18.41
CA VAL A 86 2.94 -7.37 -18.56
C VAL A 86 2.54 -6.51 -19.76
N GLU A 87 2.36 -7.10 -20.94
CA GLU A 87 1.90 -6.40 -22.15
C GLU A 87 0.58 -5.66 -21.92
N LEU A 88 -0.41 -6.33 -21.30
CA LEU A 88 -1.69 -5.73 -20.97
C LEU A 88 -1.54 -4.56 -20.00
N SER A 89 -0.65 -4.68 -19.01
CA SER A 89 -0.38 -3.63 -18.01
C SER A 89 0.17 -2.37 -18.64
N PHE A 90 1.18 -2.47 -19.50
CA PHE A 90 1.76 -1.32 -20.22
C PHE A 90 0.82 -0.75 -21.28
N LYS A 91 -0.03 -1.59 -21.88
CA LYS A 91 -1.11 -1.10 -22.76
C LYS A 91 -2.13 -0.26 -21.98
N ASN A 92 -2.53 -0.69 -20.78
CA ASN A 92 -3.52 0.01 -19.96
C ASN A 92 -2.95 1.24 -19.23
N VAL A 93 -1.67 1.18 -18.86
CA VAL A 93 -0.98 2.19 -18.05
C VAL A 93 0.40 2.47 -18.68
N PRO A 94 0.45 3.24 -19.79
CA PRO A 94 1.68 3.41 -20.59
C PRO A 94 2.83 4.06 -19.83
N GLU A 95 2.53 4.96 -18.87
CA GLU A 95 3.55 5.69 -18.11
C GLU A 95 4.04 4.91 -16.87
N LEU A 96 3.66 3.63 -16.73
CA LEU A 96 4.12 2.79 -15.65
C LEU A 96 5.63 2.51 -15.77
N LYS A 97 6.41 2.83 -14.73
CA LYS A 97 7.88 2.66 -14.72
C LYS A 97 8.36 1.56 -13.76
N ASN A 98 7.56 1.30 -12.72
CA ASN A 98 7.97 0.37 -11.67
C ASN A 98 6.96 -0.77 -11.59
N VAL A 99 7.44 -2.00 -11.57
CA VAL A 99 6.58 -3.20 -11.59
C VAL A 99 7.08 -4.27 -10.63
N ASN A 100 6.13 -4.99 -10.05
CA ASN A 100 6.37 -6.19 -9.24
C ASN A 100 5.67 -7.39 -9.91
N LEU A 101 6.47 -8.35 -10.33
CA LEU A 101 6.06 -9.54 -11.09
C LEU A 101 6.01 -10.74 -10.15
N SER A 102 4.85 -11.33 -9.93
CA SER A 102 4.65 -12.37 -8.92
C SER A 102 4.41 -13.74 -9.52
N GLN A 103 5.08 -14.74 -8.94
CA GLN A 103 4.92 -16.15 -9.29
C GLN A 103 5.08 -17.05 -8.06
N SER A 104 4.31 -18.14 -8.01
CA SER A 104 4.41 -19.12 -6.93
C SER A 104 5.71 -19.92 -7.06
N THR A 105 6.44 -20.12 -5.96
CA THR A 105 7.75 -20.78 -5.97
C THR A 105 7.79 -22.05 -5.13
N SER A 106 6.86 -22.27 -4.20
CA SER A 106 6.79 -23.51 -3.43
C SER A 106 6.20 -24.65 -4.24
N GLU A 107 6.67 -25.85 -4.00
CA GLU A 107 6.12 -27.08 -4.61
C GLU A 107 4.63 -27.23 -4.32
N GLN A 108 4.22 -26.92 -3.09
CA GLN A 108 2.80 -26.94 -2.68
C GLN A 108 1.92 -26.05 -3.56
N MET A 109 2.34 -24.79 -3.80
CA MET A 109 1.55 -23.87 -4.61
C MET A 109 1.63 -24.15 -6.10
N ILE A 110 2.81 -24.56 -6.61
CA ILE A 110 2.97 -24.95 -8.01
C ILE A 110 2.05 -26.10 -8.33
N ASN A 111 2.06 -27.16 -7.52
CA ASN A 111 1.20 -28.31 -7.72
C ASN A 111 -0.27 -27.97 -7.56
N GLY A 112 -0.65 -27.20 -6.53
CA GLY A 112 -2.03 -26.82 -6.23
C GLY A 112 -2.65 -25.88 -7.27
N LYS A 113 -1.94 -24.83 -7.65
CA LYS A 113 -2.46 -23.81 -8.60
C LYS A 113 -2.45 -24.30 -10.05
N TYR A 114 -1.42 -25.05 -10.44
CA TYR A 114 -1.28 -25.53 -11.81
C TYR A 114 -1.73 -26.98 -12.01
N LEU A 115 -2.30 -27.62 -10.96
CA LEU A 115 -2.84 -28.98 -11.04
C LEU A 115 -1.83 -29.98 -11.62
N GLY A 116 -0.55 -29.88 -11.23
CA GLY A 116 0.54 -30.73 -11.71
C GLY A 116 0.98 -30.46 -13.17
N LYS A 117 0.47 -29.41 -13.83
CA LYS A 117 0.80 -29.09 -15.23
C LYS A 117 2.04 -28.23 -15.41
N LYS A 118 2.65 -27.78 -14.34
CA LYS A 118 3.85 -26.94 -14.35
C LYS A 118 4.89 -27.48 -13.40
N THR A 119 6.15 -27.29 -13.78
CA THR A 119 7.32 -27.62 -12.98
C THR A 119 7.95 -26.33 -12.45
N PRO A 120 8.83 -26.39 -11.43
CA PRO A 120 9.62 -25.23 -11.01
C PRO A 120 10.41 -24.58 -12.16
N GLN A 121 10.89 -25.37 -13.13
CA GLN A 121 11.56 -24.83 -14.31
C GLN A 121 10.63 -24.06 -15.24
N ASP A 122 9.38 -24.50 -15.40
CA ASP A 122 8.37 -23.74 -16.16
C ASP A 122 8.08 -22.39 -15.49
N ILE A 123 7.96 -22.36 -14.17
CA ILE A 123 7.78 -21.15 -13.38
C ILE A 123 8.93 -20.17 -13.58
N LEU A 124 10.16 -20.68 -13.53
CA LEU A 124 11.35 -19.87 -13.78
C LEU A 124 11.34 -19.27 -15.20
N ASN A 125 11.06 -20.09 -16.21
CA ASN A 125 11.01 -19.63 -17.60
C ASN A 125 9.93 -18.54 -17.80
N MET A 126 8.73 -18.74 -17.25
CA MET A 126 7.65 -17.75 -17.31
C MET A 126 8.07 -16.42 -16.69
N THR A 127 8.78 -16.46 -15.55
CA THR A 127 9.27 -15.26 -14.88
C THR A 127 10.32 -14.53 -15.71
N ILE A 128 11.27 -15.26 -16.30
CA ILE A 128 12.32 -14.71 -17.19
C ILE A 128 11.66 -13.98 -18.37
N ASP A 129 10.67 -14.61 -19.01
CA ASP A 129 9.95 -14.03 -20.15
C ASP A 129 9.17 -12.77 -19.74
N ALA A 130 8.53 -12.78 -18.58
CA ALA A 130 7.83 -11.60 -18.04
C ALA A 130 8.80 -10.45 -17.72
N VAL A 131 9.97 -10.73 -17.13
CA VAL A 131 11.00 -9.72 -16.85
C VAL A 131 11.50 -9.10 -18.16
N ARG A 132 11.85 -9.93 -19.16
CA ARG A 132 12.29 -9.43 -20.47
C ARG A 132 11.23 -8.59 -21.16
N CYS A 133 9.96 -8.99 -21.05
CA CYS A 133 8.83 -8.23 -21.55
C CYS A 133 8.75 -6.87 -20.85
N ALA A 134 8.86 -6.79 -19.51
CA ALA A 134 8.87 -5.52 -18.79
C ALA A 134 10.05 -4.62 -19.19
N VAL A 135 11.24 -5.19 -19.35
CA VAL A 135 12.43 -4.46 -19.87
C VAL A 135 12.13 -3.87 -21.26
N SER A 136 11.55 -4.65 -22.17
CA SER A 136 11.23 -4.19 -23.53
C SER A 136 10.19 -3.07 -23.59
N HIS A 137 9.35 -2.95 -22.56
CA HIS A 137 8.38 -1.85 -22.39
C HIS A 137 8.94 -0.64 -21.61
N GLY A 138 10.22 -0.66 -21.26
CA GLY A 138 10.89 0.47 -20.60
C GLY A 138 10.66 0.57 -19.10
N ALA A 139 10.33 -0.53 -18.42
CA ALA A 139 10.30 -0.56 -16.96
C ALA A 139 11.67 -0.21 -16.38
N GLU A 140 11.68 0.68 -15.37
CA GLU A 140 12.91 1.15 -14.72
C GLU A 140 13.25 0.31 -13.48
N ILE A 141 12.24 -0.06 -12.68
CA ILE A 141 12.41 -0.94 -11.51
C ILE A 141 11.52 -2.16 -11.69
N ILE A 142 12.15 -3.32 -11.72
CA ILE A 142 11.49 -4.61 -11.87
C ILE A 142 11.81 -5.46 -10.63
N GLY A 143 10.79 -5.68 -9.79
CA GLY A 143 10.84 -6.65 -8.71
C GLY A 143 10.27 -7.99 -9.15
N VAL A 144 10.90 -9.09 -8.75
CA VAL A 144 10.35 -10.44 -8.92
C VAL A 144 9.96 -11.01 -7.57
N ASN A 145 8.71 -11.41 -7.44
CA ASN A 145 8.12 -11.87 -6.19
C ASN A 145 8.06 -13.40 -6.18
N ALA A 146 8.73 -14.00 -5.22
CA ALA A 146 8.65 -15.43 -4.93
C ALA A 146 7.47 -15.66 -3.95
N GLU A 147 6.28 -15.89 -4.47
CA GLU A 147 5.11 -16.21 -3.64
C GLU A 147 5.33 -17.54 -2.92
N ASP A 148 5.07 -17.57 -1.61
CA ASP A 148 5.28 -18.71 -0.72
C ASP A 148 6.77 -19.12 -0.60
N ALA A 149 7.65 -18.12 -0.58
CA ALA A 149 9.09 -18.33 -0.46
C ALA A 149 9.48 -19.02 0.84
N SER A 150 8.75 -18.80 1.93
CA SER A 150 9.00 -19.43 3.22
C SER A 150 8.95 -20.98 3.18
N ARG A 151 8.12 -21.53 2.29
CA ARG A 151 8.01 -22.99 2.08
C ARG A 151 8.71 -23.49 0.81
N SER A 152 9.39 -22.61 0.08
CA SER A 152 10.12 -22.97 -1.13
C SER A 152 11.52 -23.52 -0.81
N ASP A 153 12.02 -24.38 -1.68
CA ASP A 153 13.42 -24.81 -1.66
C ASP A 153 14.36 -23.61 -1.83
N ILE A 154 15.34 -23.50 -0.95
CA ILE A 154 16.21 -22.32 -0.91
C ILE A 154 17.17 -22.24 -2.10
N ASP A 155 17.63 -23.36 -2.61
CA ASP A 155 18.52 -23.37 -3.75
C ASP A 155 17.76 -23.05 -5.05
N PHE A 156 16.48 -23.45 -5.12
CA PHE A 156 15.58 -22.98 -6.17
C PHE A 156 15.34 -21.46 -6.09
N LEU A 157 15.11 -20.89 -4.91
CA LEU A 157 14.95 -19.44 -4.74
C LEU A 157 16.20 -18.66 -5.17
N ILE A 158 17.38 -19.16 -4.83
CA ILE A 158 18.66 -18.56 -5.26
C ILE A 158 18.77 -18.59 -6.79
N LYS A 159 18.50 -19.74 -7.41
CA LYS A 159 18.49 -19.88 -8.87
C LYS A 159 17.46 -18.94 -9.51
N TYR A 160 16.25 -18.90 -8.97
CA TYR A 160 15.17 -18.04 -9.43
C TYR A 160 15.58 -16.54 -9.43
N ALA A 161 16.15 -16.06 -8.33
CA ALA A 161 16.63 -14.69 -8.20
C ALA A 161 17.79 -14.40 -9.17
N GLN A 162 18.76 -15.31 -9.30
CA GLN A 162 19.91 -15.15 -10.21
C GLN A 162 19.50 -15.08 -11.68
N GLU A 163 18.59 -15.95 -12.12
CA GLU A 163 18.11 -15.95 -13.50
C GLU A 163 17.22 -14.73 -13.80
N ALA A 164 16.38 -14.31 -12.85
CA ALA A 164 15.63 -13.07 -12.96
C ALA A 164 16.54 -11.84 -13.05
N LYS A 165 17.61 -11.78 -12.25
CA LYS A 165 18.66 -10.74 -12.34
C LYS A 165 19.29 -10.67 -13.73
N LYS A 166 19.68 -11.81 -14.30
CA LYS A 166 20.23 -11.90 -15.66
C LYS A 166 19.23 -11.41 -16.72
N ALA A 167 17.93 -11.61 -16.49
CA ALA A 167 16.88 -11.15 -17.38
C ALA A 167 16.61 -9.64 -17.27
N GLY A 168 17.07 -8.98 -16.19
CA GLY A 168 16.93 -7.53 -15.97
C GLY A 168 16.20 -7.10 -14.70
N ALA A 169 15.83 -8.03 -13.81
CA ALA A 169 15.24 -7.68 -12.51
C ALA A 169 16.29 -7.08 -11.56
N GLN A 170 15.87 -6.06 -10.79
CA GLN A 170 16.72 -5.38 -9.81
C GLN A 170 16.50 -5.84 -8.39
N ARG A 171 15.29 -6.33 -8.05
CA ARG A 171 14.91 -6.72 -6.69
C ARG A 171 14.32 -8.13 -6.67
N PHE A 172 14.64 -8.86 -5.62
CA PHE A 172 14.00 -10.13 -5.31
C PHE A 172 13.12 -9.96 -4.09
N ARG A 173 11.80 -10.15 -4.25
CA ARG A 173 10.84 -10.11 -3.14
C ARG A 173 10.63 -11.49 -2.57
N TYR A 174 11.02 -11.65 -1.31
CA TYR A 174 10.72 -12.81 -0.50
C TYR A 174 9.34 -12.66 0.13
N CYS A 175 8.40 -13.55 -0.20
CA CYS A 175 7.04 -13.49 0.32
C CYS A 175 6.79 -14.65 1.30
N ASP A 176 6.64 -14.34 2.57
CA ASP A 176 6.06 -15.25 3.55
C ASP A 176 4.54 -15.14 3.50
N THR A 177 3.98 -15.76 2.46
CA THR A 177 2.57 -15.63 2.06
C THR A 177 1.60 -16.12 3.14
N LEU A 178 2.02 -17.02 4.00
CA LEU A 178 1.18 -17.61 5.07
C LEU A 178 1.53 -17.11 6.48
N GLY A 179 2.50 -16.20 6.63
CA GLY A 179 2.99 -15.79 7.94
C GLY A 179 3.57 -16.95 8.72
N TYR A 180 4.32 -17.82 8.06
CA TYR A 180 4.79 -19.12 8.54
C TYR A 180 6.13 -19.05 9.31
N GLU A 181 6.97 -18.08 8.98
CA GLU A 181 8.32 -17.97 9.54
C GLU A 181 8.37 -17.28 10.90
N ASP A 182 9.41 -17.61 11.65
CA ASP A 182 9.89 -16.86 12.79
C ASP A 182 11.04 -15.91 12.39
N PRO A 183 11.36 -14.89 13.22
CA PRO A 183 12.39 -13.89 12.89
C PRO A 183 13.80 -14.47 12.66
N LYS A 184 14.16 -15.56 13.34
CA LYS A 184 15.49 -16.17 13.20
C LYS A 184 15.58 -16.94 11.88
N THR A 185 14.57 -17.72 11.55
CA THR A 185 14.48 -18.44 10.27
C THR A 185 14.47 -17.46 9.10
N SER A 186 13.71 -16.36 9.21
CA SER A 186 13.69 -15.28 8.23
C SER A 186 15.10 -14.70 8.02
N TYR A 187 15.81 -14.35 9.10
CA TYR A 187 17.17 -13.84 8.99
C TYR A 187 18.09 -14.82 8.24
N ASP A 188 18.11 -16.10 8.62
CA ASP A 188 19.02 -17.09 8.04
C ASP A 188 18.78 -17.32 6.54
N ARG A 189 17.51 -17.42 6.15
CA ARG A 189 17.11 -17.61 4.74
C ARG A 189 17.44 -16.39 3.90
N ILE A 190 17.08 -15.19 4.37
CA ILE A 190 17.35 -13.93 3.66
C ILE A 190 18.84 -13.69 3.52
N TYR A 191 19.63 -13.90 4.58
CA TYR A 191 21.09 -13.77 4.52
C TYR A 191 21.71 -14.67 3.44
N LYS A 192 21.30 -15.95 3.40
CA LYS A 192 21.78 -16.92 2.41
C LYS A 192 21.43 -16.48 0.99
N ILE A 193 20.20 -16.08 0.73
CA ILE A 193 19.74 -15.62 -0.59
C ILE A 193 20.47 -14.34 -1.01
N ALA A 194 20.51 -13.33 -0.16
CA ALA A 194 21.16 -12.05 -0.43
C ALA A 194 22.65 -12.23 -0.74
N LYS A 195 23.33 -13.03 0.07
CA LYS A 195 24.76 -13.33 -0.12
C LYS A 195 25.06 -14.06 -1.42
N ALA A 196 24.21 -15.00 -1.82
CA ALA A 196 24.38 -15.79 -3.03
C ALA A 196 24.04 -15.02 -4.32
N THR A 197 23.14 -14.02 -4.24
CA THR A 197 22.59 -13.33 -5.43
C THR A 197 23.15 -11.92 -5.62
N GLY A 198 23.55 -11.24 -4.53
CA GLY A 198 23.92 -9.83 -4.55
C GLY A 198 22.80 -8.94 -5.11
N MET A 199 21.53 -9.34 -4.94
CA MET A 199 20.36 -8.55 -5.29
C MET A 199 19.85 -7.84 -4.06
N SER A 200 19.29 -6.64 -4.24
CA SER A 200 18.46 -6.00 -3.20
C SER A 200 17.27 -6.88 -2.87
N ILE A 201 17.01 -7.05 -1.57
CA ILE A 201 15.93 -7.90 -1.07
C ILE A 201 14.71 -7.06 -0.72
N GLU A 202 13.57 -7.48 -1.22
CA GLU A 202 12.27 -6.95 -0.85
C GLU A 202 11.55 -7.98 0.02
N LEU A 203 10.92 -7.56 1.12
CA LEU A 203 10.46 -8.40 2.22
C LEU A 203 8.96 -8.24 2.40
N HIS A 204 8.18 -9.28 2.20
CA HIS A 204 6.72 -9.25 2.29
C HIS A 204 6.22 -10.36 3.22
N TYR A 205 5.76 -9.98 4.41
CA TYR A 205 5.33 -10.91 5.45
C TYR A 205 3.88 -10.68 5.85
N HIS A 206 3.08 -11.76 5.83
CA HIS A 206 1.75 -11.78 6.44
C HIS A 206 1.83 -12.06 7.94
N ASN A 207 0.77 -11.68 8.66
CA ASN A 207 0.77 -11.62 10.12
C ASN A 207 -0.02 -12.76 10.80
N ASP A 208 -0.18 -13.90 10.13
CA ASP A 208 -1.02 -14.99 10.61
C ASP A 208 -0.57 -15.56 11.96
N LEU A 209 0.72 -15.55 12.24
CA LEU A 209 1.28 -15.94 13.55
C LEU A 209 1.68 -14.74 14.43
N GLY A 210 1.33 -13.51 14.03
CA GLY A 210 1.64 -12.30 14.79
C GLY A 210 3.12 -11.87 14.72
N MET A 211 3.90 -12.37 13.76
CA MET A 211 5.34 -12.16 13.68
C MET A 211 5.80 -11.33 12.46
N ALA A 212 4.87 -10.79 11.67
CA ALA A 212 5.20 -10.09 10.43
C ALA A 212 6.21 -8.94 10.64
N VAL A 213 6.03 -8.10 11.66
CA VAL A 213 6.97 -7.02 12.00
C VAL A 213 8.35 -7.59 12.36
N GLY A 214 8.39 -8.59 13.25
CA GLY A 214 9.64 -9.23 13.66
C GLY A 214 10.40 -9.88 12.51
N CYS A 215 9.70 -10.61 11.63
CA CYS A 215 10.29 -11.22 10.44
C CYS A 215 10.78 -10.17 9.44
N SER A 216 9.99 -9.11 9.21
CA SER A 216 10.37 -8.03 8.29
C SER A 216 11.65 -7.32 8.71
N VAL A 217 11.76 -6.92 9.99
CA VAL A 217 12.94 -6.21 10.46
C VAL A 217 14.17 -7.11 10.53
N MET A 218 14.01 -8.38 10.90
CA MET A 218 15.11 -9.34 10.92
C MET A 218 15.57 -9.73 9.50
N GLY A 219 14.65 -9.85 8.56
CA GLY A 219 14.98 -10.02 7.14
C GLY A 219 15.73 -8.82 6.58
N ALA A 220 15.32 -7.59 6.93
CA ALA A 220 16.04 -6.38 6.54
C ALA A 220 17.47 -6.36 7.12
N LYS A 221 17.61 -6.69 8.41
CA LYS A 221 18.93 -6.85 9.04
C LYS A 221 19.81 -7.82 8.27
N ALA A 222 19.27 -8.98 7.90
CA ALA A 222 20.00 -10.01 7.17
C ALA A 222 20.48 -9.54 5.78
N ALA A 223 19.64 -8.80 5.06
CA ALA A 223 19.99 -8.23 3.75
C ALA A 223 21.15 -7.23 3.87
N ILE A 224 21.07 -6.28 4.84
CA ILE A 224 22.15 -5.33 5.12
C ILE A 224 23.43 -6.03 5.56
N ASP A 225 23.34 -7.06 6.41
CA ASP A 225 24.49 -7.85 6.87
C ASP A 225 25.14 -8.64 5.70
N ALA A 226 24.35 -9.02 4.71
CA ALA A 226 24.83 -9.66 3.48
C ALA A 226 25.43 -8.68 2.46
N GLY A 227 25.28 -7.36 2.66
CA GLY A 227 25.85 -6.31 1.82
C GLY A 227 24.94 -5.84 0.69
N VAL A 228 23.62 -5.92 0.85
CA VAL A 228 22.64 -5.42 -0.12
C VAL A 228 21.58 -4.55 0.56
N ASP A 229 20.88 -3.71 -0.20
CA ASP A 229 19.76 -2.93 0.29
C ASP A 229 18.55 -3.81 0.63
N ALA A 230 17.79 -3.37 1.63
CA ALA A 230 16.54 -4.00 2.04
C ALA A 230 15.33 -3.08 1.77
N TYR A 231 14.24 -3.68 1.29
CA TYR A 231 12.96 -3.00 1.05
C TYR A 231 11.87 -3.74 1.82
N ILE A 232 11.35 -3.12 2.89
CA ILE A 232 10.29 -3.73 3.69
C ILE A 232 8.93 -3.37 3.11
N ASN A 233 8.14 -4.38 2.75
CA ASN A 233 6.73 -4.19 2.40
C ASN A 233 5.91 -4.05 3.68
N THR A 234 5.17 -2.98 3.77
CA THR A 234 4.30 -2.69 4.90
C THR A 234 2.91 -2.29 4.44
N ALA A 235 1.94 -2.44 5.31
CA ALA A 235 0.64 -1.81 5.13
C ALA A 235 0.33 -0.92 6.33
N ILE A 236 -0.32 0.22 6.10
CA ILE A 236 -0.74 1.13 7.16
C ILE A 236 -1.74 0.40 8.06
N ASN A 237 -1.53 0.46 9.38
CA ASN A 237 -2.31 -0.25 10.39
C ASN A 237 -2.33 -1.79 10.19
N GLY A 238 -1.37 -2.34 9.47
CA GLY A 238 -1.26 -3.77 9.23
C GLY A 238 -2.37 -4.36 8.33
N MET A 239 -3.06 -3.55 7.55
CA MET A 239 -4.15 -4.00 6.65
C MET A 239 -3.65 -5.02 5.63
N GLY A 240 -4.52 -5.96 5.21
CA GLY A 240 -4.19 -6.99 4.19
C GLY A 240 -5.01 -8.25 4.31
N GLU A 241 -4.68 -9.22 3.48
CA GLU A 241 -5.32 -10.55 3.48
C GLU A 241 -5.20 -11.25 4.85
N ARG A 242 -6.24 -11.94 5.27
CA ARG A 242 -6.35 -12.72 6.51
C ARG A 242 -6.06 -11.90 7.76
N ALA A 243 -4.90 -12.14 8.43
CA ALA A 243 -4.47 -11.39 9.62
C ALA A 243 -3.65 -10.11 9.28
N GLY A 244 -3.56 -9.78 8.00
CA GLY A 244 -2.90 -8.57 7.52
C GLY A 244 -1.40 -8.74 7.23
N ASN A 245 -0.72 -7.61 7.08
CA ASN A 245 0.69 -7.47 6.76
C ASN A 245 1.48 -6.87 7.94
N ALA A 246 2.79 -6.73 7.77
CA ALA A 246 3.62 -5.95 8.68
C ALA A 246 3.15 -4.49 8.73
N ASP A 247 2.90 -3.95 9.93
CA ASP A 247 2.48 -2.56 10.10
C ASP A 247 3.63 -1.59 9.86
N LEU A 248 3.36 -0.53 9.07
CA LEU A 248 4.35 0.46 8.66
C LEU A 248 5.03 1.13 9.86
N VAL A 249 4.25 1.69 10.78
CA VAL A 249 4.79 2.48 11.90
C VAL A 249 5.55 1.58 12.88
N SER A 250 5.05 0.38 13.12
CA SER A 250 5.73 -0.61 13.98
C SER A 250 7.09 -1.02 13.40
N CYS A 251 7.19 -1.25 12.08
CA CYS A 251 8.47 -1.57 11.43
C CYS A 251 9.47 -0.40 11.50
N LEU A 252 9.01 0.82 11.24
CA LEU A 252 9.84 2.04 11.35
C LEU A 252 10.41 2.18 12.76
N LEU A 253 9.56 2.13 13.78
CA LEU A 253 9.99 2.25 15.18
C LEU A 253 10.91 1.11 15.61
N ALA A 254 10.64 -0.12 15.18
CA ALA A 254 11.50 -1.26 15.49
C ALA A 254 12.94 -1.05 14.99
N ILE A 255 13.12 -0.49 13.79
CA ILE A 255 14.45 -0.20 13.25
C ILE A 255 15.07 1.03 13.92
N MET A 256 14.30 2.09 14.10
CA MET A 256 14.84 3.36 14.64
C MET A 256 15.17 3.30 16.12
N LYS A 257 14.45 2.51 16.92
CA LYS A 257 14.49 2.57 18.39
C LYS A 257 15.02 1.32 19.08
N SER A 258 14.98 0.13 18.44
CA SER A 258 15.41 -1.09 19.13
C SER A 258 16.95 -1.17 19.25
N ALA A 259 17.41 -1.79 20.33
CA ALA A 259 18.83 -1.93 20.64
C ALA A 259 19.63 -2.70 19.57
N GLY A 260 18.98 -3.60 18.83
CA GLY A 260 19.64 -4.41 17.80
C GLY A 260 19.79 -3.73 16.44
N PHE A 261 19.25 -2.50 16.27
CA PHE A 261 19.30 -1.74 15.01
C PHE A 261 19.86 -0.35 15.19
N LYS A 262 19.54 0.29 16.31
CA LYS A 262 19.91 1.67 16.62
C LYS A 262 21.42 1.91 16.39
N ASN A 263 21.75 2.92 15.59
CA ASN A 263 23.07 3.37 15.22
C ASN A 263 23.88 2.47 14.25
N ASP A 264 23.41 1.25 13.95
CA ASP A 264 24.12 0.32 13.06
C ASP A 264 23.46 0.16 11.69
N TYR A 265 22.16 0.47 11.61
CA TYR A 265 21.34 0.33 10.40
C TYR A 265 20.65 1.65 10.09
N GLU A 266 20.73 2.08 8.83
CA GLU A 266 20.13 3.32 8.36
C GLU A 266 18.85 3.02 7.56
N ILE A 267 17.84 3.85 7.81
CA ILE A 267 16.63 3.92 6.96
C ILE A 267 16.79 5.02 5.91
N ASP A 268 15.89 5.03 4.93
CA ASP A 268 15.75 6.12 3.97
C ASP A 268 15.65 7.47 4.72
N PRO A 269 16.56 8.41 4.50
CA PRO A 269 16.59 9.69 5.23
C PRO A 269 15.42 10.62 4.89
N ASN A 270 14.64 10.30 3.85
CA ASN A 270 13.48 11.10 3.44
C ASN A 270 12.25 10.86 4.33
N ILE A 271 12.26 9.82 5.19
CA ILE A 271 11.10 9.44 6.00
C ILE A 271 10.89 10.45 7.14
N ASP A 272 9.74 11.11 7.12
CA ASP A 272 9.25 12.00 8.18
C ASP A 272 8.22 11.25 9.05
N LEU A 273 8.68 10.78 10.21
CA LEU A 273 7.84 10.04 11.15
C LEU A 273 6.69 10.89 11.74
N SER A 274 6.81 12.23 11.72
CA SER A 274 5.76 13.15 12.23
C SER A 274 4.44 13.08 11.44
N LYS A 275 4.44 12.45 10.28
CA LYS A 275 3.24 12.22 9.45
C LYS A 275 2.48 10.94 9.82
N ALA A 276 3.08 10.07 10.64
CA ALA A 276 2.58 8.73 10.91
C ALA A 276 1.17 8.71 11.52
N TRP A 277 0.91 9.56 12.51
CA TRP A 277 -0.38 9.63 13.19
C TRP A 277 -1.51 9.99 12.22
N LYS A 278 -1.33 11.06 11.44
CA LYS A 278 -2.34 11.54 10.48
C LYS A 278 -2.62 10.49 9.40
N LEU A 279 -1.58 9.84 8.89
CA LEU A 279 -1.71 8.77 7.90
C LEU A 279 -2.47 7.56 8.45
N ALA A 280 -2.15 7.10 9.66
CA ALA A 280 -2.83 5.99 10.33
C ALA A 280 -4.32 6.30 10.59
N LYS A 281 -4.64 7.50 11.08
CA LYS A 281 -6.02 7.95 11.33
C LYS A 281 -6.82 8.05 10.04
N TYR A 282 -6.26 8.65 8.99
CA TYR A 282 -6.94 8.73 7.69
C TYR A 282 -7.22 7.34 7.12
N THR A 283 -6.25 6.44 7.16
CA THR A 283 -6.40 5.07 6.65
C THR A 283 -7.48 4.31 7.42
N SER A 284 -7.49 4.43 8.75
CA SER A 284 -8.57 3.88 9.60
C SER A 284 -9.94 4.41 9.18
N TYR A 285 -10.07 5.72 8.98
CA TYR A 285 -11.30 6.34 8.50
C TYR A 285 -11.71 5.81 7.11
N ALA A 286 -10.77 5.76 6.18
CA ALA A 286 -11.01 5.34 4.80
C ALA A 286 -11.50 3.88 4.71
N PHE A 287 -10.85 2.96 5.41
CA PHE A 287 -11.30 1.56 5.50
C PHE A 287 -12.55 1.37 6.37
N GLY A 288 -12.82 2.29 7.32
CA GLY A 288 -13.87 2.11 8.33
C GLY A 288 -13.49 1.06 9.38
N VAL A 289 -12.19 0.86 9.62
CA VAL A 289 -11.66 -0.09 10.60
C VAL A 289 -10.95 0.69 11.71
N PRO A 290 -11.44 0.63 12.96
CA PRO A 290 -10.78 1.30 14.09
C PRO A 290 -9.35 0.79 14.28
N ILE A 291 -8.43 1.69 14.63
CA ILE A 291 -7.10 1.30 15.08
C ILE A 291 -7.24 0.57 16.42
N PRO A 292 -6.63 -0.62 16.61
CA PRO A 292 -6.62 -1.27 17.91
C PRO A 292 -6.05 -0.32 18.98
N ILE A 293 -6.71 -0.24 20.15
CA ILE A 293 -6.31 0.72 21.21
C ILE A 293 -4.86 0.54 21.68
N ASN A 294 -4.32 -0.66 21.57
CA ASN A 294 -2.95 -1.02 21.95
C ASN A 294 -2.00 -1.13 20.73
N GLN A 295 -2.40 -0.65 19.53
CA GLN A 295 -1.50 -0.62 18.39
C GLN A 295 -0.27 0.21 18.71
N PRO A 296 0.96 -0.29 18.47
CA PRO A 296 2.17 0.50 18.70
C PRO A 296 2.10 1.88 18.06
N ALA A 297 2.50 2.90 18.76
CA ALA A 297 2.56 4.30 18.36
C ALA A 297 1.22 4.99 18.06
N VAL A 298 0.31 4.34 17.35
CA VAL A 298 -0.91 4.97 16.79
C VAL A 298 -2.20 4.56 17.51
N GLY A 299 -2.18 3.56 18.38
CA GLY A 299 -3.31 3.21 19.22
C GLY A 299 -3.56 4.24 20.33
N ASP A 300 -4.80 4.33 20.80
CA ASP A 300 -5.18 5.35 21.80
C ASP A 300 -4.43 5.15 23.12
N ASN A 301 -4.12 3.92 23.49
CA ASN A 301 -3.39 3.60 24.73
C ASN A 301 -1.86 3.53 24.58
N ALA A 302 -1.30 3.82 23.39
CA ALA A 302 0.13 3.69 23.15
C ALA A 302 1.02 4.54 24.09
N PHE A 303 0.46 5.62 24.68
CA PHE A 303 1.10 6.52 25.63
C PHE A 303 0.24 6.75 26.89
N ALA A 304 -0.63 5.81 27.21
CA ALA A 304 -1.48 5.89 28.40
C ALA A 304 -0.90 5.07 29.55
N HIS A 305 -0.87 5.64 30.74
CA HIS A 305 -0.39 5.01 31.97
C HIS A 305 -1.49 5.00 33.04
N GLU A 306 -1.88 3.81 33.52
CA GLU A 306 -2.88 3.65 34.58
C GLU A 306 -2.24 3.18 35.88
N SER A 307 -1.23 2.29 35.84
CA SER A 307 -0.53 1.79 37.01
C SER A 307 0.16 2.94 37.77
N GLY A 308 -0.01 3.02 39.08
CA GLY A 308 0.59 4.04 39.93
C GLY A 308 2.12 4.13 39.80
N ILE A 309 2.81 2.98 39.67
CA ILE A 309 4.26 2.91 39.49
C ILE A 309 4.64 3.52 38.11
N HIS A 310 3.92 3.18 37.05
CA HIS A 310 4.18 3.70 35.70
C HIS A 310 3.89 5.19 35.63
N ALA A 311 2.73 5.62 36.16
CA ALA A 311 2.34 7.03 36.15
C ALA A 311 3.35 7.90 36.93
N ASP A 312 3.72 7.49 38.16
CA ASP A 312 4.72 8.21 38.96
C ASP A 312 6.09 8.30 38.24
N GLY A 313 6.52 7.18 37.65
CA GLY A 313 7.78 7.14 36.91
C GLY A 313 7.76 8.01 35.66
N ALA A 314 6.69 7.95 34.85
CA ALA A 314 6.55 8.75 33.63
C ALA A 314 6.45 10.26 33.93
N LEU A 315 5.75 10.64 35.00
CA LEU A 315 5.67 12.04 35.45
C LEU A 315 7.01 12.61 35.91
N LYS A 316 7.90 11.76 36.44
CA LYS A 316 9.25 12.16 36.86
C LYS A 316 10.21 12.26 35.68
N ASP A 317 10.17 11.29 34.80
CA ASP A 317 10.94 11.25 33.55
C ASP A 317 10.23 10.27 32.58
N ARG A 318 9.76 10.79 31.45
CA ARG A 318 9.05 9.99 30.43
C ARG A 318 9.86 8.77 30.01
N ARG A 319 11.18 8.88 29.91
CA ARG A 319 12.09 7.81 29.49
C ARG A 319 12.09 6.58 30.41
N ASN A 320 11.49 6.67 31.61
CA ASN A 320 11.32 5.52 32.49
C ASN A 320 10.35 4.48 31.91
N TYR A 321 9.36 4.92 31.12
CA TYR A 321 8.30 4.05 30.59
C TYR A 321 7.92 4.30 29.13
N GLU A 322 8.51 5.30 28.48
CA GLU A 322 8.29 5.63 27.08
C GLU A 322 9.60 5.51 26.30
N LEU A 323 9.61 4.66 25.27
CA LEU A 323 10.80 4.40 24.45
C LEU A 323 11.04 5.48 23.40
N TYR A 324 9.99 6.20 23.00
CA TYR A 324 9.95 7.27 22.02
C TYR A 324 8.89 8.29 22.40
N ASP A 325 9.04 9.50 21.92
CA ASP A 325 8.13 10.61 22.22
C ASP A 325 6.93 10.59 21.25
N PHE A 326 5.73 10.89 21.74
CA PHE A 326 4.53 10.93 20.91
C PHE A 326 4.57 12.07 19.88
N GLU A 327 5.28 13.16 20.17
CA GLU A 327 5.49 14.28 19.26
C GLU A 327 6.25 13.87 17.99
N GLU A 328 7.18 12.91 18.09
CA GLU A 328 7.90 12.37 16.93
C GLU A 328 6.94 11.77 15.88
N LEU A 329 5.74 11.38 16.31
CA LEU A 329 4.71 10.75 15.46
C LEU A 329 3.65 11.74 14.95
N GLY A 330 3.80 13.03 15.29
CA GLY A 330 2.79 14.06 15.03
C GLY A 330 1.56 13.95 15.94
N ARG A 331 1.73 13.43 17.16
CA ARG A 331 0.70 13.38 18.20
C ARG A 331 0.94 14.47 19.25
N GLY A 332 -0.03 14.67 20.15
CA GLY A 332 0.08 15.57 21.30
C GLY A 332 -0.67 16.89 21.14
N GLU A 333 -1.04 17.24 19.92
CA GLU A 333 -1.91 18.40 19.70
C GLU A 333 -3.36 18.07 20.08
N PRO A 334 -4.08 19.01 20.76
CA PRO A 334 -5.48 18.80 21.09
C PRO A 334 -6.34 18.63 19.83
N GLU A 335 -7.15 17.60 19.76
CA GLU A 335 -8.20 17.50 18.73
C GLU A 335 -9.36 18.41 19.11
N ILE A 336 -9.68 19.39 18.27
CA ILE A 336 -10.85 20.26 18.44
C ILE A 336 -12.07 19.51 17.94
N ILE A 337 -12.97 19.17 18.85
CA ILE A 337 -14.27 18.57 18.52
C ILE A 337 -15.32 19.66 18.58
N GLU A 338 -15.88 20.03 17.42
CA GLU A 338 -17.02 20.94 17.36
C GLU A 338 -18.27 20.23 17.89
N THR A 339 -18.82 20.74 18.99
CA THR A 339 -20.01 20.15 19.62
C THR A 339 -21.30 20.93 19.31
N GLY A 340 -21.17 22.01 18.54
CA GLY A 340 -22.30 22.83 18.11
C GLY A 340 -22.85 22.44 16.75
N ARG A 341 -23.39 23.42 16.03
CA ARG A 341 -23.89 23.22 14.67
C ARG A 341 -22.73 22.96 13.72
N MET A 342 -22.77 21.83 13.02
CA MET A 342 -21.81 21.46 11.98
C MET A 342 -22.49 21.51 10.61
N ILE A 343 -21.87 22.15 9.63
CA ILE A 343 -22.26 22.13 8.22
C ILE A 343 -21.24 21.26 7.49
N THR A 344 -21.71 20.23 6.80
CA THR A 344 -20.87 19.28 6.08
C THR A 344 -21.24 19.25 4.60
N THR A 345 -20.33 18.73 3.79
CA THR A 345 -20.64 18.35 2.41
C THR A 345 -21.35 17.00 2.37
N GLY A 346 -22.22 16.80 1.40
CA GLY A 346 -22.93 15.55 1.19
C GLY A 346 -23.55 15.51 -0.20
N GLU A 347 -24.01 14.35 -0.64
CA GLU A 347 -24.59 14.17 -1.98
C GLU A 347 -25.81 15.06 -2.26
N TYR A 348 -26.51 15.51 -1.21
CA TYR A 348 -27.67 16.42 -1.29
C TYR A 348 -27.35 17.85 -0.80
N GLY A 349 -26.07 18.15 -0.54
CA GLY A 349 -25.65 19.46 -0.04
C GLY A 349 -25.96 20.61 -1.01
N GLY A 350 -26.39 21.75 -0.50
CA GLY A 350 -26.65 22.97 -1.29
C GLY A 350 -25.44 23.88 -1.37
N ILE A 351 -25.41 24.77 -2.37
CA ILE A 351 -24.30 25.69 -2.67
C ILE A 351 -23.89 26.56 -1.47
N LYS A 352 -24.81 27.00 -0.65
CA LYS A 352 -24.51 27.86 0.52
C LYS A 352 -23.78 27.12 1.63
N GLY A 353 -24.22 25.89 1.96
CA GLY A 353 -23.54 25.05 2.93
C GLY A 353 -22.17 24.62 2.43
N PHE A 354 -22.07 24.25 1.15
CA PHE A 354 -20.84 23.90 0.49
C PHE A 354 -19.81 25.05 0.54
N ARG A 355 -20.19 26.28 0.20
CA ARG A 355 -19.30 27.45 0.31
C ARG A 355 -18.78 27.63 1.72
N ASN A 356 -19.66 27.57 2.74
CA ASN A 356 -19.27 27.70 4.13
C ASN A 356 -18.19 26.66 4.54
N VAL A 357 -18.30 25.41 4.07
CA VAL A 357 -17.27 24.38 4.33
C VAL A 357 -15.94 24.75 3.71
N TYR A 358 -15.95 25.24 2.45
CA TYR A 358 -14.71 25.63 1.77
C TYR A 358 -14.10 26.92 2.32
N GLU A 359 -14.92 27.88 2.74
CA GLU A 359 -14.48 29.10 3.45
C GLU A 359 -13.76 28.74 4.76
N ASN A 360 -14.28 27.76 5.53
CA ASN A 360 -13.61 27.27 6.74
C ASN A 360 -12.28 26.53 6.44
N LEU A 361 -12.08 26.09 5.21
CA LEU A 361 -10.80 25.54 4.73
C LEU A 361 -9.89 26.61 4.14
N GLU A 362 -10.27 27.89 4.23
CA GLU A 362 -9.55 29.03 3.62
C GLU A 362 -9.40 28.90 2.09
N LEU A 363 -10.46 28.37 1.44
CA LEU A 363 -10.51 28.19 -0.01
C LEU A 363 -11.61 29.06 -0.62
N GLU A 364 -11.24 29.86 -1.62
CA GLU A 364 -12.13 30.79 -2.31
C GLU A 364 -12.38 30.34 -3.76
N PHE A 365 -13.60 30.53 -4.24
CA PHE A 365 -13.96 30.27 -5.62
C PHE A 365 -13.87 31.55 -6.44
N LYS A 366 -13.33 31.45 -7.63
CA LYS A 366 -13.21 32.55 -8.58
C LYS A 366 -14.57 33.18 -8.92
N ASP A 367 -15.59 32.34 -9.14
CA ASP A 367 -16.93 32.74 -9.51
C ASP A 367 -17.98 31.67 -9.13
N GLU A 368 -19.25 31.96 -9.39
CA GLU A 368 -20.37 31.06 -9.11
C GLU A 368 -20.33 29.79 -9.96
N HIS A 369 -19.79 29.86 -11.18
CA HIS A 369 -19.71 28.71 -12.08
C HIS A 369 -18.69 27.69 -11.56
N GLU A 370 -17.50 28.14 -11.15
CA GLU A 370 -16.48 27.30 -10.54
C GLU A 370 -17.02 26.62 -9.26
N ALA A 371 -17.65 27.41 -8.38
CA ALA A 371 -18.23 26.87 -7.14
C ALA A 371 -19.26 25.77 -7.41
N ARG A 372 -20.11 25.92 -8.42
CA ARG A 372 -21.09 24.89 -8.80
C ARG A 372 -20.43 23.64 -9.36
N ASN A 373 -19.42 23.78 -10.19
CA ASN A 373 -18.70 22.65 -10.77
C ASN A 373 -17.98 21.83 -9.70
N ILE A 374 -17.30 22.50 -8.77
CA ILE A 374 -16.63 21.82 -7.66
C ILE A 374 -17.66 21.18 -6.71
N LEU A 375 -18.81 21.83 -6.46
CA LEU A 375 -19.92 21.24 -5.68
C LEU A 375 -20.42 19.93 -6.32
N GLU A 376 -20.65 19.92 -7.63
CA GLU A 376 -21.11 18.68 -8.30
C GLU A 376 -20.07 17.57 -8.20
N LEU A 377 -18.78 17.91 -8.35
CA LEU A 377 -17.70 16.95 -8.18
C LEU A 377 -17.60 16.44 -6.74
N ALA A 378 -17.79 17.30 -5.73
CA ALA A 378 -17.83 16.91 -4.33
C ALA A 378 -19.03 16.00 -4.01
N ARG A 379 -20.21 16.26 -4.60
CA ARG A 379 -21.37 15.36 -4.50
C ARG A 379 -21.07 13.99 -5.08
N TYR A 380 -20.48 13.96 -6.27
CA TYR A 380 -20.05 12.72 -6.91
C TYR A 380 -19.05 11.97 -6.04
N ALA A 381 -18.09 12.68 -5.43
CA ALA A 381 -17.13 12.10 -4.51
C ALA A 381 -17.78 11.51 -3.25
N ASN A 382 -18.78 12.16 -2.66
CA ASN A 382 -19.55 11.59 -1.53
C ASN A 382 -20.25 10.29 -1.92
N VAL A 383 -20.88 10.23 -3.12
CA VAL A 383 -21.47 8.98 -3.63
C VAL A 383 -20.40 7.91 -3.85
N HIS A 384 -19.24 8.30 -4.37
CA HIS A 384 -18.14 7.38 -4.66
C HIS A 384 -17.50 6.81 -3.40
N THR A 385 -17.30 7.63 -2.36
CA THR A 385 -16.67 7.20 -1.09
C THR A 385 -17.66 6.60 -0.10
N GLN A 386 -18.95 6.90 -0.24
CA GLN A 386 -20.03 6.54 0.70
C GLN A 386 -19.74 7.04 2.14
N LYS A 387 -18.98 8.13 2.26
CA LYS A 387 -18.58 8.75 3.54
C LYS A 387 -18.53 10.27 3.41
N PRO A 388 -18.67 11.01 4.51
CA PRO A 388 -18.37 12.45 4.52
C PRO A 388 -16.94 12.69 4.01
N LEU A 389 -16.77 13.75 3.21
CA LEU A 389 -15.43 14.06 2.69
C LEU A 389 -14.58 14.74 3.77
N THR A 390 -13.34 14.30 3.88
CA THR A 390 -12.34 14.91 4.77
C THR A 390 -11.80 16.21 4.16
N SER A 391 -11.17 17.04 4.98
CA SER A 391 -10.51 18.28 4.51
C SER A 391 -9.47 18.00 3.42
N SER A 392 -8.74 16.89 3.51
CA SER A 392 -7.75 16.49 2.49
C SER A 392 -8.41 16.13 1.16
N GLU A 393 -9.52 15.39 1.19
CA GLU A 393 -10.30 15.05 0.00
C GLU A 393 -10.92 16.29 -0.66
N LEU A 394 -11.48 17.21 0.14
CA LEU A 394 -12.05 18.48 -0.35
C LEU A 394 -10.98 19.37 -1.00
N ARG A 395 -9.79 19.51 -0.37
CA ARG A 395 -8.65 20.23 -0.95
C ARG A 395 -8.16 19.60 -2.24
N PHE A 396 -8.08 18.27 -2.30
CA PHE A 396 -7.69 17.56 -3.52
C PHE A 396 -8.68 17.83 -4.66
N ILE A 397 -9.98 17.74 -4.41
CA ILE A 397 -11.02 18.05 -5.40
C ILE A 397 -10.93 19.50 -5.88
N TYR A 398 -10.61 20.43 -4.98
CA TYR A 398 -10.47 21.85 -5.31
C TYR A 398 -9.25 22.12 -6.21
N TYR A 399 -8.10 21.61 -5.84
CA TYR A 399 -6.86 21.88 -6.57
C TYR A 399 -6.67 21.04 -7.85
N TYR A 400 -7.23 19.83 -7.89
CA TYR A 400 -7.08 18.87 -8.97
C TYR A 400 -8.42 18.29 -9.44
N PRO A 401 -9.39 19.13 -9.85
CA PRO A 401 -10.74 18.68 -10.19
C PRO A 401 -10.79 17.74 -11.39
N ASP A 402 -9.92 17.93 -12.37
CA ASP A 402 -9.78 17.09 -13.55
C ASP A 402 -9.27 15.69 -13.18
N ILE A 403 -8.25 15.59 -12.33
CA ILE A 403 -7.74 14.31 -11.84
C ILE A 403 -8.78 13.65 -10.93
N ALA A 404 -9.42 14.40 -10.04
CA ALA A 404 -10.48 13.87 -9.17
C ALA A 404 -11.62 13.24 -9.97
N ALA A 405 -12.09 13.92 -11.02
CA ALA A 405 -13.10 13.37 -11.94
C ALA A 405 -12.59 12.09 -12.62
N LYS A 406 -11.37 12.10 -13.14
CA LYS A 406 -10.75 10.96 -13.84
C LYS A 406 -10.62 9.73 -12.95
N ILE A 407 -10.04 9.85 -11.75
CA ILE A 407 -9.80 8.70 -10.85
C ILE A 407 -11.08 8.08 -10.31
N MET A 408 -12.15 8.84 -10.16
CA MET A 408 -13.44 8.36 -9.70
C MET A 408 -14.27 7.72 -10.81
N THR A 409 -13.93 7.92 -12.08
CA THR A 409 -14.65 7.35 -13.21
C THR A 409 -14.13 5.96 -13.54
N VAL A 410 -15.01 4.95 -13.50
CA VAL A 410 -14.69 3.59 -13.92
C VAL A 410 -14.78 3.50 -15.44
N SER A 411 -13.70 3.09 -16.09
CA SER A 411 -13.64 2.93 -17.55
C SER A 411 -12.93 1.60 -17.89
N PRO A 412 -13.34 0.89 -18.93
CA PRO A 412 -14.54 1.16 -19.73
C PRO A 412 -15.84 0.88 -18.96
N TYR A 413 -16.93 1.53 -19.37
CA TYR A 413 -18.26 1.17 -18.88
C TYR A 413 -18.53 -0.32 -19.11
N TYR A 414 -19.08 -0.99 -18.08
CA TYR A 414 -19.35 -2.42 -18.17
C TYR A 414 -20.53 -2.67 -19.10
N GLU A 415 -20.27 -3.25 -20.26
CA GLU A 415 -21.28 -3.75 -21.16
C GLU A 415 -21.35 -5.29 -21.08
N PRO A 416 -22.53 -5.86 -20.78
CA PRO A 416 -22.70 -7.31 -20.81
C PRO A 416 -22.33 -7.88 -22.18
N GLN A 417 -21.55 -8.97 -22.21
CA GLN A 417 -21.10 -9.62 -23.44
C GLN A 417 -21.38 -11.15 -23.39
N GLY A 418 -21.43 -11.78 -24.55
CA GLY A 418 -21.61 -13.24 -24.68
C GLY A 418 -22.87 -13.75 -23.97
N ALA A 419 -22.76 -14.85 -23.26
CA ALA A 419 -23.88 -15.50 -22.55
C ALA A 419 -24.59 -14.56 -21.53
N ILE A 420 -23.91 -13.55 -20.96
CA ILE A 420 -24.56 -12.59 -20.08
C ILE A 420 -25.47 -11.66 -20.89
N LYS A 421 -25.04 -11.19 -22.07
CA LYS A 421 -25.85 -10.35 -22.96
C LYS A 421 -27.10 -11.12 -23.42
N GLU A 422 -26.93 -12.34 -23.89
CA GLU A 422 -28.02 -13.21 -24.29
C GLU A 422 -29.01 -13.46 -23.14
N ARG A 423 -28.49 -13.67 -21.92
CA ARG A 423 -29.34 -13.87 -20.73
C ARG A 423 -30.12 -12.58 -20.39
N VAL A 424 -29.52 -11.40 -20.47
CA VAL A 424 -30.19 -10.11 -20.24
C VAL A 424 -31.31 -9.91 -21.26
N GLU A 425 -31.03 -10.15 -22.54
CA GLU A 425 -32.03 -10.05 -23.62
C GLU A 425 -33.19 -11.03 -23.43
N ALA A 426 -32.91 -12.28 -23.03
CA ALA A 426 -33.92 -13.27 -22.70
C ALA A 426 -34.79 -12.91 -21.49
N HIS A 427 -34.19 -12.27 -20.47
CA HIS A 427 -34.91 -11.83 -19.26
C HIS A 427 -35.91 -10.70 -19.51
N HIS A 428 -35.75 -9.88 -20.55
CA HIS A 428 -36.75 -8.88 -20.93
C HIS A 428 -38.10 -9.49 -21.38
N LEU A 429 -38.08 -10.77 -21.70
CA LEU A 429 -39.26 -11.52 -22.15
C LEU A 429 -39.91 -12.35 -21.04
N THR A 430 -39.37 -12.35 -19.83
CA THR A 430 -39.86 -13.16 -18.71
C THR A 430 -40.45 -12.32 -17.60
N LYS A 431 -41.24 -12.93 -16.69
CA LYS A 431 -41.76 -12.25 -15.51
C LYS A 431 -40.59 -11.85 -14.57
N PRO A 432 -40.71 -10.68 -13.88
CA PRO A 432 -39.68 -10.24 -12.95
C PRO A 432 -39.40 -11.30 -11.87
N HIS A 433 -38.13 -11.57 -11.60
CA HIS A 433 -37.73 -12.44 -10.51
C HIS A 433 -37.75 -11.68 -9.18
N ARG A 434 -38.21 -12.36 -8.12
CA ARG A 434 -38.16 -11.81 -6.76
C ARG A 434 -36.73 -11.84 -6.28
N ILE A 435 -36.20 -10.70 -5.84
CA ILE A 435 -34.80 -10.54 -5.39
C ILE A 435 -34.70 -10.60 -3.86
N ILE A 436 -35.80 -10.20 -3.16
CA ILE A 436 -35.89 -10.16 -1.69
C ILE A 436 -37.12 -10.99 -1.27
#